data_2c5111fa4311e8d1583698aa5bc3c6b0
#
_entry.id   2c5111fa4311e8d1583698aa5bc3c6b0
#
_cell.length_a   1.000
_cell.length_b   1.000
_cell.length_c   1.000
_cell.angle_alpha   90.00
_cell.angle_beta   90.00
_cell.angle_gamma   90.00
#
_symmetry.space_group_name_H-M   'P 1'
#
loop_
_entity.id
_entity.type
_entity.pdbx_description
1 polymer ?
#
loop_
_entity_poly.entity_id
_entity_poly.type
_entity_poly.pdbx_seq_one_letter_code
_entity_poly.pdbx_strand_id
1 'polypeptide(L)'
;MKKTIIDLFEDSVVKYGAKTFLLEKKHRAFEPTTYAETREQALEIGAGLAAAGIRPGDKVAILSEGCNAWITSELGVFYAGAVSVPLSVKLEESNDLLFRMRHAEVRALFVSKYQLSKIRRIR
;
A
#
# COMPACT_ATOMS: atom_id res chain seq x y z
N MET A 1 -7.12 -20.37 -15.94
CA MET A 1 -7.28 -19.86 -14.57
C MET A 1 -6.79 -18.41 -14.52
N LYS A 2 -7.59 -17.53 -13.98
CA LYS A 2 -7.19 -16.13 -13.81
C LYS A 2 -6.16 -16.01 -12.72
N LYS A 3 -5.08 -15.28 -12.99
CA LYS A 3 -4.08 -14.96 -12.00
C LYS A 3 -4.36 -13.59 -11.39
N THR A 4 -4.25 -13.48 -10.08
CA THR A 4 -4.35 -12.21 -9.36
C THR A 4 -3.02 -11.45 -9.49
N ILE A 5 -3.03 -10.18 -9.09
CA ILE A 5 -1.80 -9.38 -9.01
C ILE A 5 -0.78 -10.06 -8.09
N ILE A 6 -1.25 -10.62 -6.97
CA ILE A 6 -0.38 -11.32 -6.03
C ILE A 6 0.21 -12.58 -6.67
N ASP A 7 -0.57 -13.33 -7.45
CA ASP A 7 -0.04 -14.51 -8.14
C ASP A 7 1.07 -14.11 -9.11
N LEU A 8 0.88 -13.03 -9.86
CA LEU A 8 1.89 -12.51 -10.78
C LEU A 8 3.14 -12.05 -10.04
N PHE A 9 2.98 -11.38 -8.91
CA PHE A 9 4.09 -10.93 -8.09
C PHE A 9 4.85 -12.11 -7.52
N GLU A 10 4.16 -13.12 -6.98
CA GLU A 10 4.79 -14.34 -6.45
C GLU A 10 5.60 -15.07 -7.54
N ASP A 11 5.06 -15.17 -8.75
CA ASP A 11 5.78 -15.75 -9.89
C ASP A 11 7.06 -14.97 -10.17
N SER A 12 7.01 -13.64 -10.10
CA SER A 12 8.17 -12.79 -10.31
C SER A 12 9.22 -12.97 -9.21
N VAL A 13 8.78 -13.15 -7.96
CA VAL A 13 9.69 -13.41 -6.84
C VAL A 13 10.44 -14.70 -7.05
N VAL A 14 9.77 -15.75 -7.51
CA VAL A 14 10.40 -17.03 -7.81
C VAL A 14 11.46 -16.88 -8.91
N LYS A 15 11.16 -16.12 -9.97
CA LYS A 15 12.07 -15.95 -11.10
C LYS A 15 13.19 -14.96 -10.82
N TYR A 16 12.92 -13.89 -10.08
CA TYR A 16 13.80 -12.73 -9.97
C TYR A 16 14.10 -12.30 -8.54
N GLY A 17 13.93 -13.19 -7.56
CA GLY A 17 13.96 -12.85 -6.13
C GLY A 17 15.13 -11.98 -5.70
N ALA A 18 16.34 -12.25 -6.22
CA ALA A 18 17.54 -11.49 -5.86
C ALA A 18 17.74 -10.22 -6.70
N LYS A 19 16.87 -9.99 -7.69
CA LYS A 19 16.98 -8.81 -8.55
C LYS A 19 16.25 -7.62 -7.94
N THR A 20 16.71 -6.41 -8.30
CA THR A 20 16.08 -5.18 -7.84
C THR A 20 14.67 -5.05 -8.42
N PHE A 21 13.69 -4.81 -7.56
CA PHE A 21 12.32 -4.50 -7.93
C PHE A 21 12.03 -3.01 -7.81
N LEU A 22 12.49 -2.39 -6.72
CA LEU A 22 12.24 -0.98 -6.43
C LEU A 22 13.55 -0.24 -6.22
N LEU A 23 13.59 1.01 -6.68
CA LEU A 23 14.69 1.93 -6.41
C LEU A 23 14.11 3.15 -5.71
N GLU A 24 14.77 3.61 -4.67
CA GLU A 24 14.38 4.83 -3.97
C GLU A 24 15.63 5.67 -3.71
N LYS A 25 15.54 6.94 -4.05
CA LYS A 25 16.64 7.85 -3.79
C LYS A 25 16.64 8.26 -2.32
N LYS A 26 17.69 7.86 -1.61
CA LYS A 26 17.91 8.27 -0.21
C LYS A 26 19.25 8.99 -0.15
N HIS A 27 19.23 10.19 0.42
CA HIS A 27 20.39 11.07 0.45
C HIS A 27 20.87 11.37 -0.98
N ARG A 28 22.02 10.88 -1.40
CA ARG A 28 22.57 11.12 -2.74
C ARG A 28 22.69 9.87 -3.60
N ALA A 29 22.10 8.77 -3.13
CA ALA A 29 22.21 7.48 -3.81
C ALA A 29 20.85 6.81 -3.92
N PHE A 30 20.69 5.98 -4.95
CA PHE A 30 19.54 5.10 -5.07
C PHE A 30 19.79 3.85 -4.25
N GLU A 31 18.84 3.50 -3.39
CA GLU A 31 18.88 2.26 -2.63
C GLU A 31 17.94 1.25 -3.27
N PRO A 32 18.45 0.08 -3.68
CA PRO A 32 17.61 -0.95 -4.28
C PRO A 32 16.89 -1.78 -3.22
N THR A 33 15.69 -2.23 -3.56
CA THR A 33 14.97 -3.24 -2.81
C THR A 33 14.66 -4.39 -3.77
N THR A 34 15.03 -5.60 -3.40
CA THR A 34 14.82 -6.77 -4.25
C THR A 34 13.36 -7.22 -4.23
N TYR A 35 12.98 -8.07 -5.20
CA TYR A 35 11.66 -8.71 -5.19
C TYR A 35 11.42 -9.47 -3.89
N ALA A 36 12.41 -10.24 -3.43
CA ALA A 36 12.28 -11.02 -2.19
C ALA A 36 12.11 -10.14 -0.96
N GLU A 37 12.87 -9.04 -0.86
CA GLU A 37 12.75 -8.09 0.24
C GLU A 37 11.39 -7.40 0.24
N THR A 38 10.90 -7.02 -0.93
CA THR A 38 9.58 -6.40 -1.08
C THR A 38 8.49 -7.36 -0.63
N ARG A 39 8.61 -8.64 -1.00
CA ARG A 39 7.65 -9.66 -0.58
C ARG A 39 7.60 -9.79 0.94
N GLU A 40 8.75 -9.85 1.60
CA GLU A 40 8.81 -9.94 3.06
C GLU A 40 8.14 -8.74 3.73
N GLN A 41 8.44 -7.53 3.26
CA GLN A 41 7.84 -6.31 3.79
C GLN A 41 6.32 -6.29 3.57
N ALA A 42 5.88 -6.70 2.38
CA ALA A 42 4.45 -6.74 2.06
C ALA A 42 3.71 -7.78 2.90
N LEU A 43 4.32 -8.94 3.14
CA LEU A 43 3.73 -9.97 4.00
C LEU A 43 3.59 -9.49 5.44
N GLU A 44 4.57 -8.76 5.95
CA GLU A 44 4.50 -8.18 7.29
C GLU A 44 3.35 -7.16 7.39
N ILE A 45 3.17 -6.33 6.37
CA ILE A 45 2.07 -5.38 6.31
C ILE A 45 0.73 -6.11 6.27
N GLY A 46 0.62 -7.15 5.44
CA GLY A 46 -0.60 -7.95 5.36
C GLY A 46 -0.94 -8.62 6.69
N ALA A 47 0.06 -9.17 7.36
CA ALA A 47 -0.11 -9.78 8.68
C ALA A 47 -0.56 -8.74 9.72
N GLY A 48 0.03 -7.54 9.66
CA GLY A 48 -0.36 -6.43 10.54
C GLY A 48 -1.80 -6.00 10.34
N LEU A 49 -2.24 -5.93 9.08
CA LEU A 49 -3.64 -5.61 8.76
C LEU A 49 -4.59 -6.67 9.32
N ALA A 50 -4.26 -7.95 9.13
CA ALA A 50 -5.07 -9.03 9.67
C ALA A 50 -5.15 -8.99 11.20
N ALA A 51 -4.02 -8.71 11.85
CA ALA A 51 -3.96 -8.56 13.30
C ALA A 51 -4.79 -7.38 13.79
N ALA A 52 -4.92 -6.32 12.97
CA ALA A 52 -5.73 -5.15 13.28
C ALA A 52 -7.22 -5.36 13.00
N GLY A 53 -7.61 -6.54 12.49
CA GLY A 53 -9.01 -6.86 12.26
C GLY A 53 -9.49 -6.72 10.82
N ILE A 54 -8.58 -6.44 9.88
CA ILE A 54 -8.93 -6.37 8.46
C ILE A 54 -9.16 -7.79 7.94
N ARG A 55 -10.27 -7.97 7.25
CA ARG A 55 -10.68 -9.27 6.69
C ARG A 55 -10.63 -9.24 5.18
N PRO A 56 -10.55 -10.41 4.52
CA PRO A 56 -10.65 -10.46 3.05
C PRO A 56 -11.90 -9.71 2.56
N GLY A 57 -11.71 -8.90 1.53
CA GLY A 57 -12.77 -8.07 0.97
C GLY A 57 -12.92 -6.69 1.60
N ASP A 58 -12.32 -6.45 2.77
CA ASP A 58 -12.33 -5.12 3.39
C ASP A 58 -11.54 -4.14 2.52
N LYS A 59 -11.93 -2.88 2.56
CA LYS A 59 -11.28 -1.83 1.79
C LYS A 59 -10.29 -1.06 2.63
N VAL A 60 -9.08 -0.89 2.09
CA VAL A 60 -7.99 -0.17 2.74
C VAL A 60 -7.54 0.93 1.80
N ALA A 61 -7.59 2.17 2.26
CA ALA A 61 -7.19 3.32 1.47
C ALA A 61 -5.69 3.60 1.62
N ILE A 62 -5.10 4.17 0.58
CA ILE A 62 -3.71 4.63 0.59
C ILE A 62 -3.69 6.07 0.13
N LEU A 63 -3.21 6.96 0.98
CA LEU A 63 -3.03 8.38 0.68
C LEU A 63 -1.56 8.71 0.84
N SER A 64 -0.83 8.68 -0.26
CA SER A 64 0.62 8.88 -0.26
C SER A 64 1.12 9.28 -1.63
N GLU A 65 2.24 9.98 -1.66
CA GLU A 65 3.01 10.22 -2.87
C GLU A 65 3.51 8.87 -3.42
N GLY A 66 3.76 8.81 -4.73
CA GLY A 66 4.34 7.62 -5.33
C GLY A 66 5.75 7.37 -4.79
N CYS A 67 5.90 6.32 -4.01
CA CYS A 67 7.17 5.92 -3.40
C CYS A 67 7.14 4.40 -3.17
N ASN A 68 8.30 3.85 -2.78
CA ASN A 68 8.40 2.41 -2.53
C ASN A 68 7.40 1.94 -1.48
N ALA A 69 7.22 2.72 -0.42
CA ALA A 69 6.27 2.37 0.65
C ALA A 69 4.84 2.28 0.13
N TRP A 70 4.46 3.10 -0.87
CA TRP A 70 3.14 3.03 -1.49
C TRP A 70 2.91 1.67 -2.15
N ILE A 71 3.89 1.24 -2.97
CA ILE A 71 3.79 -0.04 -3.69
C ILE A 71 3.80 -1.21 -2.70
N THR A 72 4.69 -1.18 -1.72
CA THR A 72 4.80 -2.23 -0.70
C THR A 72 3.53 -2.34 0.13
N SER A 73 2.94 -1.20 0.49
CA SER A 73 1.67 -1.15 1.22
C SER A 73 0.54 -1.73 0.40
N GLU A 74 0.47 -1.39 -0.89
CA GLU A 74 -0.57 -1.94 -1.77
C GLU A 74 -0.45 -3.46 -1.91
N LEU A 75 0.78 -3.96 -2.07
CA LEU A 75 1.00 -5.41 -2.10
C LEU A 75 0.59 -6.05 -0.77
N GLY A 76 0.88 -5.41 0.35
CA GLY A 76 0.46 -5.87 1.67
C GLY A 76 -1.05 -5.97 1.79
N VAL A 77 -1.77 -4.99 1.26
CA VAL A 77 -3.25 -5.01 1.20
C VAL A 77 -3.72 -6.23 0.43
N PHE A 78 -3.11 -6.51 -0.72
CA PHE A 78 -3.46 -7.66 -1.54
C PHE A 78 -3.15 -8.99 -0.83
N TYR A 79 -2.02 -9.09 -0.11
CA TYR A 79 -1.70 -10.29 0.66
C TYR A 79 -2.72 -10.56 1.77
N ALA A 80 -3.30 -9.50 2.33
CA ALA A 80 -4.38 -9.65 3.32
C ALA A 80 -5.72 -10.04 2.69
N GLY A 81 -5.78 -10.11 1.35
CA GLY A 81 -7.04 -10.36 0.63
C GLY A 81 -7.97 -9.16 0.60
N ALA A 82 -7.47 -7.99 1.01
CA ALA A 82 -8.26 -6.76 1.05
C ALA A 82 -8.25 -6.03 -0.30
N VAL A 83 -9.06 -5.00 -0.40
CA VAL A 83 -9.20 -4.19 -1.61
C VAL A 83 -8.48 -2.86 -1.41
N SER A 84 -7.58 -2.52 -2.32
CA SER A 84 -6.85 -1.25 -2.28
C SER A 84 -7.72 -0.13 -2.85
N VAL A 85 -7.78 1.00 -2.13
CA VAL A 85 -8.48 2.21 -2.56
C VAL A 85 -7.47 3.37 -2.57
N PRO A 86 -6.76 3.57 -3.68
CA PRO A 86 -5.81 4.68 -3.75
C PRO A 86 -6.54 6.02 -3.79
N LEU A 87 -6.04 6.98 -3.01
CA LEU A 87 -6.57 8.34 -2.95
C LEU A 87 -5.54 9.30 -3.54
N SER A 88 -6.03 10.30 -4.28
CA SER A 88 -5.14 11.28 -4.88
C SER A 88 -4.59 12.26 -3.86
N VAL A 89 -3.28 12.49 -3.87
CA VAL A 89 -2.64 13.50 -3.03
C VAL A 89 -3.04 14.92 -3.47
N LYS A 90 -3.64 15.07 -4.64
CA LYS A 90 -4.15 16.35 -5.12
C LYS A 90 -5.45 16.77 -4.42
N LEU A 91 -6.10 15.86 -3.69
CA LEU A 91 -7.25 16.19 -2.87
C LEU A 91 -6.77 16.98 -1.66
N GLU A 92 -7.07 18.26 -1.64
CA GLU A 92 -6.62 19.16 -0.56
C GLU A 92 -7.66 19.31 0.54
N GLU A 93 -8.94 19.22 0.17
CA GLU A 93 -10.02 19.41 1.13
C GLU A 93 -10.25 18.16 1.95
N SER A 94 -10.16 18.28 3.28
CA SER A 94 -10.36 17.16 4.19
C SER A 94 -11.76 16.56 4.05
N ASN A 95 -12.76 17.40 3.77
CA ASN A 95 -14.12 16.92 3.59
C ASN A 95 -14.27 16.04 2.34
N ASP A 96 -13.55 16.36 1.27
CA ASP A 96 -13.57 15.54 0.06
C ASP A 96 -12.93 14.17 0.32
N LEU A 97 -11.82 14.15 1.06
CA LEU A 97 -11.17 12.90 1.47
C LEU A 97 -12.11 12.05 2.32
N LEU A 98 -12.75 12.68 3.31
CA LEU A 98 -13.68 11.99 4.20
C LEU A 98 -14.87 11.41 3.41
N PHE A 99 -15.41 12.19 2.48
CA PHE A 99 -16.51 11.73 1.62
C PHE A 99 -16.11 10.49 0.83
N ARG A 100 -14.93 10.51 0.20
CA ARG A 100 -14.45 9.40 -0.62
C ARG A 100 -14.22 8.15 0.22
N MET A 101 -13.64 8.30 1.41
CA MET A 101 -13.41 7.17 2.30
C MET A 101 -14.71 6.55 2.80
N ARG A 102 -15.69 7.39 3.16
CA ARG A 102 -17.01 6.91 3.60
C ARG A 102 -17.77 6.24 2.47
N HIS A 103 -17.74 6.85 1.28
CA HIS A 103 -18.42 6.28 0.11
C HIS A 103 -17.87 4.91 -0.26
N ALA A 104 -16.56 4.73 -0.15
CA ALA A 104 -15.89 3.46 -0.43
C ALA A 104 -15.94 2.49 0.76
N GLU A 105 -16.45 2.91 1.92
CA GLU A 105 -16.53 2.09 3.14
C GLU A 105 -15.16 1.58 3.59
N VAL A 106 -14.17 2.48 3.58
CA VAL A 106 -12.80 2.16 3.94
C VAL A 106 -12.68 1.80 5.42
N ARG A 107 -11.99 0.71 5.73
CA ARG A 107 -11.80 0.21 7.09
C ARG A 107 -10.46 0.60 7.68
N ALA A 108 -9.47 0.93 6.86
CA ALA A 108 -8.16 1.35 7.31
C ALA A 108 -7.54 2.28 6.28
N LEU A 109 -6.55 3.05 6.71
CA LEU A 109 -5.89 4.03 5.87
C LEU A 109 -4.38 4.00 6.11
N PHE A 110 -3.61 3.83 5.03
CA PHE A 110 -2.19 4.13 5.04
C PHE A 110 -2.02 5.58 4.57
N VAL A 111 -1.30 6.37 5.34
CA VAL A 111 -1.07 7.78 5.01
C VAL A 111 0.41 8.13 5.20
N SER A 112 0.99 8.84 4.23
CA SER A 112 2.36 9.33 4.37
C SER A 112 2.41 10.49 5.35
N LYS A 113 3.59 10.73 5.91
CA LYS A 113 3.78 11.86 6.85
C LYS A 113 3.46 13.21 6.19
N TYR A 114 3.65 13.32 4.87
CA TYR A 114 3.39 14.56 4.14
C TYR A 114 1.90 14.84 3.96
N GLN A 115 1.06 13.81 4.05
CA GLN A 115 -0.39 13.94 3.88
C GLN A 115 -1.14 13.86 5.21
N LEU A 116 -0.44 13.55 6.29
CA LEU A 116 -1.06 13.30 7.60
C LEU A 116 -1.88 14.49 8.11
N SER A 117 -1.44 15.72 7.83
CA SER A 117 -2.16 16.92 8.26
C SER A 117 -3.59 16.99 7.71
N LYS A 118 -3.81 16.46 6.49
CA LYS A 118 -5.14 16.42 5.89
C LYS A 118 -6.09 15.52 6.69
N ILE A 119 -5.56 14.40 7.17
CA ILE A 119 -6.34 13.42 7.95
C ILE A 119 -6.62 13.96 9.36
N ARG A 120 -5.66 14.64 9.97
CA ARG A 120 -5.83 15.22 11.32
C ARG A 120 -6.93 16.27 11.39
N ARG A 121 -7.28 16.88 10.26
CA ARG A 121 -8.38 17.87 10.18
C ARG A 121 -9.74 17.19 10.15
N ILE A 122 -9.80 15.89 9.90
CA ILE A 122 -11.03 15.10 9.86
C ILE A 122 -11.36 14.65 11.29
N ARG A 123 -12.60 14.89 11.70
CA ARG A 123 -13.07 14.46 13.02
C ARG A 123 -14.43 13.80 12.93
#